data_6a3c8dd31be22c67b8f8c2be46e963d5
#
_entry.id   6a3c8dd31be22c67b8f8c2be46e963d5
#
_cell.length_a   1.000
_cell.length_b   1.000
_cell.length_c   1.000
_cell.angle_alpha   90.00
_cell.angle_beta   90.00
_cell.angle_gamma   90.00
#
_symmetry.space_group_name_H-M   'P 1'
#
loop_
_entity.id
_entity.type
_entity.pdbx_description
1 polymer ?
#
loop_
_entity_poly.entity_id
_entity_poly.type
_entity_poly.pdbx_seq_one_letter_code
_entity_poly.pdbx_strand_id
1 'polypeptide(L)'
;FMERYKDKQLSAYERAAALADTLSTEEQAQQLKYDAPAIEKAGLPSYNWWNEGLHGVARAGTATVFPQAIALAAAFDKDMMYRVGEVISTEARAMYNSAAKHGDTDIYKGLTLWAPNINIFRDPRWGRGHETYGEDPYLTSRLGVNFVKGIQGEEEYLRAAACAKHFAVHSGPESLRHEFDARVSEKDMEETYLPAFKALVKEGRVEGVMGAYNRVNGEPSCASEKLMGKLREWGFDGYFVSDCWAIRDFHTTHKITDTAPQSAAMALKAGCDVNCGNTYLHILAALEEGLITKQDIRTACIHALRTRIRLGQLDDN
;
A
#
# COMPACT_ATOMS: atom_id res chain seq x y z
N PHE A 1 14.62 5.28 32.17
CA PHE A 1 15.06 5.45 30.78
C PHE A 1 13.84 5.43 29.88
N MET A 2 13.60 6.52 29.14
CA MET A 2 12.52 6.57 28.15
C MET A 2 12.87 5.58 27.02
N GLU A 3 11.92 4.74 26.63
CA GLU A 3 12.10 3.81 25.51
C GLU A 3 12.29 4.61 24.22
N ARG A 4 13.34 4.33 23.48
CA ARG A 4 13.78 5.15 22.33
C ARG A 4 12.67 5.32 21.26
N TYR A 5 11.79 4.34 21.08
CA TYR A 5 10.68 4.46 20.14
C TYR A 5 9.59 5.47 20.58
N LYS A 6 9.59 5.89 21.85
CA LYS A 6 8.69 6.93 22.38
C LYS A 6 9.25 8.35 22.24
N ASP A 7 10.52 8.48 21.85
CA ASP A 7 11.18 9.78 21.69
C ASP A 7 10.69 10.47 20.41
N LYS A 8 9.82 11.46 20.55
CA LYS A 8 9.27 12.24 19.45
C LYS A 8 10.29 13.14 18.73
N GLN A 9 11.50 13.27 19.24
CA GLN A 9 12.59 14.00 18.56
C GLN A 9 13.25 13.15 17.47
N LEU A 10 13.10 11.84 17.53
CA LEU A 10 13.57 10.92 16.51
C LEU A 10 12.60 10.89 15.31
N SER A 11 13.14 10.62 14.12
CA SER A 11 12.33 10.38 12.94
C SER A 11 11.43 9.16 13.10
N ALA A 12 10.34 9.12 12.36
CA ALA A 12 9.44 7.95 12.35
C ALA A 12 10.17 6.65 12.00
N TYR A 13 11.18 6.71 11.13
CA TYR A 13 12.01 5.56 10.78
C TYR A 13 12.86 5.09 11.96
N GLU A 14 13.54 5.99 12.66
CA GLU A 14 14.36 5.65 13.83
C GLU A 14 13.51 5.10 14.98
N ARG A 15 12.33 5.65 15.18
CA ARG A 15 11.35 5.14 16.16
C ARG A 15 10.86 3.75 15.77
N ALA A 16 10.54 3.53 14.50
CA ALA A 16 10.12 2.23 13.98
C ALA A 16 11.22 1.17 14.14
N ALA A 17 12.47 1.52 13.82
CA ALA A 17 13.62 0.65 14.01
C ALA A 17 13.82 0.30 15.49
N ALA A 18 13.77 1.29 16.38
CA ALA A 18 13.87 1.08 17.81
C ALA A 18 12.75 0.18 18.36
N LEU A 19 11.51 0.34 17.86
CA LEU A 19 10.38 -0.52 18.24
C LEU A 19 10.59 -1.94 17.71
N ALA A 20 10.95 -2.10 16.43
CA ALA A 20 11.22 -3.41 15.84
C ALA A 20 12.28 -4.19 16.61
N ASP A 21 13.32 -3.51 17.13
CA ASP A 21 14.39 -4.14 17.92
C ASP A 21 13.93 -4.65 19.30
N THR A 22 12.75 -4.24 19.76
CA THR A 22 12.12 -4.80 20.98
C THR A 22 11.29 -6.05 20.70
N LEU A 23 11.03 -6.37 19.44
CA LEU A 23 10.18 -7.47 19.01
C LEU A 23 11.01 -8.72 18.72
N SER A 24 10.46 -9.89 19.02
CA SER A 24 11.00 -11.14 18.49
C SER A 24 10.81 -11.23 16.97
N THR A 25 11.51 -12.16 16.33
CA THR A 25 11.34 -12.38 14.88
C THR A 25 9.90 -12.79 14.54
N GLU A 26 9.26 -13.58 15.41
CA GLU A 26 7.87 -13.99 15.27
C GLU A 26 6.92 -12.80 15.39
N GLU A 27 7.14 -11.94 16.40
CA GLU A 27 6.36 -10.71 16.57
C GLU A 27 6.53 -9.76 15.36
N GLN A 28 7.75 -9.61 14.83
CA GLN A 28 8.01 -8.83 13.61
C GLN A 28 7.27 -9.42 12.40
N ALA A 29 7.32 -10.74 12.20
CA ALA A 29 6.62 -11.42 11.11
C ALA A 29 5.09 -11.21 11.18
N GLN A 30 4.50 -11.19 12.38
CA GLN A 30 3.08 -10.93 12.56
C GLN A 30 2.66 -9.51 12.12
N GLN A 31 3.56 -8.53 12.15
CA GLN A 31 3.27 -7.17 11.69
C GLN A 31 3.24 -7.03 10.17
N LEU A 32 3.66 -8.04 9.42
CA LEU A 32 3.66 -8.03 7.95
C LEU A 32 2.33 -8.50 7.33
N LYS A 33 1.37 -8.87 8.15
CA LYS A 33 0.02 -9.25 7.72
C LYS A 33 -0.89 -8.02 7.68
N TYR A 34 -1.86 -8.03 6.78
CA TYR A 34 -2.84 -6.93 6.70
C TYR A 34 -3.70 -6.79 7.98
N ASP A 35 -3.87 -7.86 8.76
CA ASP A 35 -4.55 -7.91 10.05
C ASP A 35 -3.52 -8.02 11.18
N ALA A 36 -2.69 -7.02 11.35
CA ALA A 36 -1.60 -7.01 12.31
C ALA A 36 -2.09 -7.01 13.77
N PRO A 37 -1.55 -7.87 14.64
CA PRO A 37 -1.91 -7.89 16.07
C PRO A 37 -1.36 -6.67 16.82
N ALA A 38 -1.91 -6.41 18.00
CA ALA A 38 -1.38 -5.39 18.90
C ALA A 38 0.05 -5.70 19.36
N ILE A 39 0.78 -4.64 19.66
CA ILE A 39 2.07 -4.72 20.37
C ILE A 39 1.83 -4.11 21.75
N GLU A 40 1.29 -4.91 22.67
CA GLU A 40 0.81 -4.46 23.97
C GLU A 40 1.89 -3.76 24.80
N LYS A 41 3.12 -4.29 24.80
CA LYS A 41 4.27 -3.69 25.49
C LYS A 41 4.63 -2.27 25.02
N ALA A 42 4.24 -1.90 23.81
CA ALA A 42 4.44 -0.56 23.27
C ALA A 42 3.18 0.31 23.30
N GLY A 43 2.05 -0.24 23.70
CA GLY A 43 0.76 0.43 23.64
C GLY A 43 0.24 0.61 22.19
N LEU A 44 0.78 -0.13 21.23
CA LEU A 44 0.36 -0.05 19.83
C LEU A 44 -0.83 -1.00 19.62
N PRO A 45 -2.03 -0.51 19.21
CA PRO A 45 -3.21 -1.35 19.04
C PRO A 45 -3.05 -2.31 17.85
N SER A 46 -3.89 -3.34 17.78
CA SER A 46 -4.07 -4.11 16.55
C SER A 46 -4.53 -3.20 15.42
N TYR A 47 -4.24 -3.60 14.18
CA TYR A 47 -4.50 -2.75 13.04
C TYR A 47 -4.86 -3.56 11.80
N ASN A 48 -5.87 -3.11 11.06
CA ASN A 48 -6.18 -3.66 9.76
C ASN A 48 -5.79 -2.68 8.64
N TRP A 49 -4.91 -3.13 7.76
CA TRP A 49 -4.37 -2.34 6.65
C TRP A 49 -5.36 -2.17 5.49
N TRP A 50 -6.37 -3.03 5.42
CA TRP A 50 -7.33 -3.03 4.32
C TRP A 50 -8.45 -2.04 4.57
N ASN A 51 -8.36 -0.88 3.91
CA ASN A 51 -9.38 0.16 3.99
C ASN A 51 -9.61 0.77 2.61
N GLU A 52 -10.84 1.15 2.34
CA GLU A 52 -11.29 1.64 1.06
C GLU A 52 -11.65 3.11 1.13
N GLY A 53 -11.16 3.91 0.15
CA GLY A 53 -11.38 5.34 0.10
C GLY A 53 -11.29 5.92 -1.31
N LEU A 54 -11.64 5.14 -2.33
CA LEU A 54 -11.49 5.55 -3.74
C LEU A 54 -12.35 6.77 -4.10
N HIS A 55 -13.62 6.76 -3.71
CA HIS A 55 -14.55 7.86 -3.92
C HIS A 55 -15.49 8.07 -2.71
N GLY A 56 -14.94 7.91 -1.53
CA GLY A 56 -15.59 7.97 -0.22
C GLY A 56 -15.11 6.82 0.64
N VAL A 57 -15.16 7.01 1.96
CA VAL A 57 -14.86 5.92 2.90
C VAL A 57 -15.91 4.83 2.74
N ALA A 58 -15.48 3.60 2.54
CA ALA A 58 -16.33 2.42 2.38
C ALA A 58 -15.79 1.30 3.27
N ARG A 59 -16.64 0.59 3.60
CA ARG A 59 -17.61 -0.41 3.79
C ARG A 59 -18.07 -0.52 5.25
N ALA A 60 -17.54 0.29 6.17
CA ALA A 60 -17.79 0.18 7.61
C ALA A 60 -18.52 1.40 8.17
N GLY A 61 -19.63 1.77 7.56
CA GLY A 61 -20.47 2.87 8.03
C GLY A 61 -20.98 3.76 6.89
N THR A 62 -21.60 4.88 7.27
CA THR A 62 -22.11 5.88 6.33
C THR A 62 -21.12 7.03 6.22
N ALA A 63 -20.74 7.40 5.00
CA ALA A 63 -19.84 8.50 4.69
C ALA A 63 -20.28 9.19 3.39
N THR A 64 -19.65 10.31 3.06
CA THR A 64 -19.88 10.99 1.79
C THR A 64 -19.45 10.10 0.63
N VAL A 65 -20.34 9.91 -0.34
CA VAL A 65 -20.06 9.16 -1.57
C VAL A 65 -19.92 10.15 -2.71
N PHE A 66 -18.74 10.20 -3.31
CA PHE A 66 -18.46 10.97 -4.51
C PHE A 66 -18.76 10.14 -5.77
N PRO A 67 -18.86 10.78 -6.95
CA PRO A 67 -18.90 10.04 -8.22
C PRO A 67 -17.70 9.10 -8.36
N GLN A 68 -17.82 8.10 -9.23
CA GLN A 68 -16.70 7.21 -9.58
C GLN A 68 -15.48 8.02 -10.05
N ALA A 69 -14.28 7.50 -9.85
CA ALA A 69 -13.04 8.19 -10.16
C ALA A 69 -12.96 8.67 -11.62
N ILE A 70 -13.43 7.86 -12.57
CA ILE A 70 -13.49 8.24 -13.99
C ILE A 70 -14.39 9.46 -14.24
N ALA A 71 -15.49 9.59 -13.50
CA ALA A 71 -16.38 10.73 -13.60
C ALA A 71 -15.78 11.98 -12.94
N LEU A 72 -15.09 11.83 -11.81
CA LEU A 72 -14.33 12.92 -11.18
C LEU A 72 -13.24 13.44 -12.12
N ALA A 73 -12.53 12.54 -12.81
CA ALA A 73 -11.50 12.92 -13.77
C ALA A 73 -12.03 13.72 -14.96
N ALA A 74 -13.27 13.47 -15.38
CA ALA A 74 -13.92 14.18 -16.46
C ALA A 74 -14.12 15.69 -16.19
N ALA A 75 -14.01 16.13 -14.94
CA ALA A 75 -14.04 17.54 -14.58
C ALA A 75 -12.72 18.27 -14.88
N PHE A 76 -11.61 17.57 -15.09
CA PHE A 76 -10.27 18.12 -15.32
C PHE A 76 -9.82 19.12 -14.23
N ASP A 77 -10.31 18.94 -12.99
CA ASP A 77 -10.11 19.85 -11.87
C ASP A 77 -9.27 19.20 -10.76
N LYS A 78 -7.98 19.52 -10.74
CA LYS A 78 -7.04 18.99 -9.73
C LYS A 78 -7.33 19.52 -8.32
N ASP A 79 -7.84 20.76 -8.21
CA ASP A 79 -8.12 21.39 -6.92
C ASP A 79 -9.38 20.77 -6.29
N MET A 80 -10.36 20.40 -7.12
CA MET A 80 -11.48 19.58 -6.69
C MET A 80 -11.00 18.23 -6.15
N MET A 81 -10.04 17.57 -6.83
CA MET A 81 -9.51 16.28 -6.36
C MET A 81 -8.81 16.39 -5.01
N TYR A 82 -8.09 17.49 -4.76
CA TYR A 82 -7.55 17.77 -3.42
C TYR A 82 -8.65 17.81 -2.37
N ARG A 83 -9.71 18.61 -2.60
CA ARG A 83 -10.85 18.74 -1.68
C ARG A 83 -11.58 17.41 -1.45
N VAL A 84 -11.76 16.62 -2.50
CA VAL A 84 -12.34 15.27 -2.38
C VAL A 84 -11.49 14.40 -1.45
N GLY A 85 -10.19 14.38 -1.65
CA GLY A 85 -9.26 13.65 -0.78
C GLY A 85 -9.30 14.15 0.67
N GLU A 86 -9.39 15.45 0.86
CA GLU A 86 -9.49 16.06 2.20
C GLU A 86 -10.78 15.64 2.94
N VAL A 87 -11.92 15.65 2.27
CA VAL A 87 -13.19 15.17 2.85
C VAL A 87 -13.08 13.69 3.23
N ILE A 88 -12.61 12.85 2.30
CA ILE A 88 -12.47 11.41 2.54
C ILE A 88 -11.58 11.15 3.75
N SER A 89 -10.42 11.77 3.83
CA SER A 89 -9.48 11.52 4.94
C SER A 89 -9.98 12.08 6.27
N THR A 90 -10.70 13.20 6.26
CA THR A 90 -11.33 13.77 7.45
C THR A 90 -12.39 12.82 8.01
N GLU A 91 -13.25 12.30 7.16
CA GLU A 91 -14.25 11.30 7.55
C GLU A 91 -13.60 9.99 8.02
N ALA A 92 -12.57 9.50 7.31
CA ALA A 92 -11.83 8.31 7.70
C ALA A 92 -11.20 8.46 9.10
N ARG A 93 -10.57 9.60 9.37
CA ARG A 93 -9.96 9.91 10.68
C ARG A 93 -11.03 10.00 11.78
N ALA A 94 -12.14 10.63 11.53
CA ALA A 94 -13.23 10.72 12.49
C ALA A 94 -13.82 9.34 12.83
N MET A 95 -14.05 8.51 11.81
CA MET A 95 -14.55 7.15 11.98
C MET A 95 -13.55 6.26 12.72
N TYR A 96 -12.26 6.33 12.35
CA TYR A 96 -11.18 5.63 13.04
C TYR A 96 -11.11 6.02 14.52
N ASN A 97 -11.10 7.32 14.84
CA ASN A 97 -11.04 7.80 16.21
C ASN A 97 -12.26 7.35 17.03
N SER A 98 -13.44 7.32 16.41
CA SER A 98 -14.66 6.81 17.08
C SER A 98 -14.57 5.31 17.35
N ALA A 99 -14.16 4.50 16.40
CA ALA A 99 -14.01 3.06 16.54
C ALA A 99 -12.91 2.70 17.56
N ALA A 100 -11.76 3.38 17.50
CA ALA A 100 -10.62 3.14 18.37
C ALA A 100 -10.95 3.35 19.86
N LYS A 101 -11.83 4.31 20.20
CA LYS A 101 -12.31 4.52 21.57
C LYS A 101 -12.99 3.29 22.17
N HIS A 102 -13.50 2.41 21.33
CA HIS A 102 -14.17 1.17 21.72
C HIS A 102 -13.29 -0.07 21.49
N GLY A 103 -12.01 0.14 21.17
CA GLY A 103 -11.07 -0.96 20.82
C GLY A 103 -11.40 -1.66 19.51
N ASP A 104 -12.22 -1.05 18.65
CA ASP A 104 -12.62 -1.59 17.36
C ASP A 104 -11.60 -1.19 16.29
N THR A 105 -10.77 -2.15 15.90
CA THR A 105 -9.72 -2.01 14.87
C THR A 105 -9.96 -2.93 13.68
N ASP A 106 -11.21 -3.26 13.41
CA ASP A 106 -11.60 -4.19 12.36
C ASP A 106 -11.37 -3.63 10.95
N ILE A 107 -11.49 -4.49 9.96
CA ILE A 107 -11.35 -4.17 8.54
C ILE A 107 -12.22 -2.97 8.14
N TYR A 108 -11.74 -2.13 7.25
CA TYR A 108 -12.38 -0.91 6.73
C TYR A 108 -12.51 0.27 7.71
N LYS A 109 -11.95 0.16 8.90
CA LYS A 109 -12.01 1.20 9.95
C LYS A 109 -10.66 1.86 10.22
N GLY A 110 -9.64 1.55 9.42
CA GLY A 110 -8.29 2.09 9.55
C GLY A 110 -8.05 3.33 8.70
N LEU A 111 -6.79 3.73 8.65
CA LEU A 111 -6.31 4.98 8.06
C LEU A 111 -5.39 4.79 6.86
N THR A 112 -5.11 3.55 6.46
CA THR A 112 -4.39 3.24 5.22
C THR A 112 -5.43 3.01 4.13
N LEU A 113 -5.72 4.05 3.35
CA LEU A 113 -6.72 4.00 2.29
C LEU A 113 -6.06 3.51 1.00
N TRP A 114 -6.53 2.40 0.47
CA TRP A 114 -5.96 1.82 -0.75
C TRP A 114 -6.51 2.48 -2.01
N ALA A 115 -6.15 3.72 -2.16
CA ALA A 115 -6.48 4.64 -3.26
C ALA A 115 -5.39 5.72 -3.38
N PRO A 116 -5.19 6.32 -4.57
CA PRO A 116 -5.97 6.23 -5.80
C PRO A 116 -5.55 5.06 -6.70
N ASN A 117 -6.45 4.65 -7.60
CA ASN A 117 -6.11 3.79 -8.72
C ASN A 117 -5.61 4.65 -9.88
N ILE A 118 -4.30 4.63 -10.13
CA ILE A 118 -3.63 5.42 -11.17
C ILE A 118 -3.17 4.59 -12.37
N ASN A 119 -3.75 3.42 -12.54
CA ASN A 119 -3.51 2.63 -13.73
C ASN A 119 -4.07 3.33 -14.97
N ILE A 120 -3.38 3.18 -16.08
CA ILE A 120 -3.83 3.70 -17.39
C ILE A 120 -4.86 2.75 -17.98
N PHE A 121 -6.06 3.23 -18.23
CA PHE A 121 -7.15 2.45 -18.78
C PHE A 121 -6.95 2.22 -20.28
N ARG A 122 -6.25 1.13 -20.64
CA ARG A 122 -5.90 0.81 -22.04
C ARG A 122 -6.77 -0.24 -22.71
N ASP A 123 -7.42 -1.11 -21.92
CA ASP A 123 -8.18 -2.24 -22.43
C ASP A 123 -9.62 -2.19 -21.94
N PRO A 124 -10.63 -2.06 -22.82
CA PRO A 124 -12.03 -1.97 -22.41
C PRO A 124 -12.57 -3.26 -21.77
N ARG A 125 -11.87 -4.39 -21.92
CA ARG A 125 -12.22 -5.65 -21.26
C ARG A 125 -11.80 -5.70 -19.79
N TRP A 126 -11.04 -4.72 -19.32
CA TRP A 126 -10.68 -4.61 -17.91
C TRP A 126 -11.87 -4.13 -17.08
N GLY A 127 -12.29 -4.95 -16.09
CA GLY A 127 -13.50 -4.70 -15.28
C GLY A 127 -13.40 -3.53 -14.30
N ARG A 128 -12.22 -2.89 -14.15
CA ARG A 128 -11.95 -1.84 -13.15
C ARG A 128 -11.61 -0.47 -13.76
N GLY A 129 -11.90 -0.27 -15.04
CA GLY A 129 -11.61 0.99 -15.73
C GLY A 129 -12.26 2.21 -15.10
N HIS A 130 -13.46 2.06 -14.53
CA HIS A 130 -14.21 3.14 -13.86
C HIS A 130 -13.53 3.63 -12.56
N GLU A 131 -12.64 2.84 -11.97
CA GLU A 131 -11.86 3.22 -10.79
C GLU A 131 -10.70 4.17 -11.11
N THR A 132 -10.39 4.38 -12.40
CA THR A 132 -9.21 5.14 -12.86
C THR A 132 -9.56 6.56 -13.26
N TYR A 133 -8.51 7.36 -13.49
CA TYR A 133 -8.63 8.71 -14.07
C TYR A 133 -8.57 8.71 -15.60
N GLY A 134 -8.65 7.54 -16.25
CA GLY A 134 -8.68 7.40 -17.71
C GLY A 134 -7.35 6.93 -18.30
N GLU A 135 -7.10 7.35 -19.55
CA GLU A 135 -6.00 6.84 -20.36
C GLU A 135 -4.79 7.77 -20.45
N ASP A 136 -4.91 9.02 -20.02
CA ASP A 136 -3.84 10.01 -20.15
C ASP A 136 -2.90 10.01 -18.93
N PRO A 137 -1.58 9.77 -19.14
CA PRO A 137 -0.62 9.70 -18.03
C PRO A 137 -0.43 11.04 -17.29
N TYR A 138 -0.52 12.17 -18.01
CA TYR A 138 -0.34 13.48 -17.42
C TYR A 138 -1.54 13.88 -16.56
N LEU A 139 -2.75 13.74 -17.09
CA LEU A 139 -3.98 13.99 -16.32
C LEU A 139 -4.02 13.10 -15.07
N THR A 140 -3.76 11.82 -15.23
CA THR A 140 -3.71 10.86 -14.11
C THR A 140 -2.69 11.29 -13.05
N SER A 141 -1.52 11.74 -13.47
CA SER A 141 -0.49 12.24 -12.54
C SER A 141 -0.96 13.48 -11.78
N ARG A 142 -1.54 14.45 -12.47
CA ARG A 142 -1.99 15.71 -11.82
C ARG A 142 -3.14 15.51 -10.86
N LEU A 143 -4.14 14.72 -11.25
CA LEU A 143 -5.27 14.39 -10.37
C LEU A 143 -4.82 13.52 -9.19
N GLY A 144 -4.01 12.50 -9.45
CA GLY A 144 -3.51 11.58 -8.43
C GLY A 144 -2.65 12.27 -7.36
N VAL A 145 -1.73 13.15 -7.76
CA VAL A 145 -0.90 13.94 -6.81
C VAL A 145 -1.78 14.77 -5.88
N ASN A 146 -2.78 15.45 -6.42
CA ASN A 146 -3.66 16.30 -5.61
C ASN A 146 -4.58 15.47 -4.69
N PHE A 147 -5.09 14.35 -5.17
CA PHE A 147 -5.85 13.41 -4.34
C PHE A 147 -5.01 12.90 -3.16
N VAL A 148 -3.78 12.47 -3.41
CA VAL A 148 -2.85 12.01 -2.36
C VAL A 148 -2.59 13.11 -1.34
N LYS A 149 -2.31 14.34 -1.78
CA LYS A 149 -2.09 15.47 -0.87
C LYS A 149 -3.32 15.77 -0.02
N GLY A 150 -4.52 15.70 -0.60
CA GLY A 150 -5.77 15.84 0.12
C GLY A 150 -5.99 14.75 1.17
N ILE A 151 -5.68 13.48 0.82
CA ILE A 151 -5.78 12.36 1.76
C ILE A 151 -4.80 12.51 2.91
N GLN A 152 -3.54 12.82 2.64
CA GLN A 152 -2.47 12.78 3.64
C GLN A 152 -2.41 14.02 4.53
N GLY A 153 -2.81 15.19 3.99
CA GLY A 153 -2.72 16.47 4.70
C GLY A 153 -1.28 16.95 4.87
N GLU A 154 -1.13 18.04 5.58
CA GLU A 154 0.16 18.70 5.87
C GLU A 154 0.45 18.80 7.38
N GLU A 155 -0.37 18.14 8.21
CA GLU A 155 -0.24 18.15 9.65
C GLU A 155 0.97 17.31 10.12
N GLU A 156 1.31 17.37 11.40
CA GLU A 156 2.39 16.59 12.02
C GLU A 156 2.22 15.09 11.76
N TYR A 157 1.00 14.59 11.93
CA TYR A 157 0.64 13.22 11.57
C TYR A 157 -0.16 13.19 10.28
N LEU A 158 0.01 12.15 9.49
CA LEU A 158 -0.82 11.92 8.31
C LEU A 158 -2.30 11.83 8.75
N ARG A 159 -3.18 12.54 8.08
CA ARG A 159 -4.62 12.42 8.33
C ARG A 159 -5.11 11.03 8.00
N ALA A 160 -4.68 10.52 6.86
CA ALA A 160 -4.72 9.12 6.44
C ALA A 160 -3.55 8.88 5.49
N ALA A 161 -3.22 7.62 5.21
CA ALA A 161 -2.20 7.27 4.24
C ALA A 161 -2.86 6.87 2.92
N ALA A 162 -2.48 7.51 1.82
CA ALA A 162 -2.86 7.11 0.48
C ALA A 162 -1.98 5.94 -0.02
N CYS A 163 -2.46 5.22 -1.02
CA CYS A 163 -1.75 4.09 -1.62
C CYS A 163 -1.90 4.15 -3.14
N ALA A 164 -0.79 4.36 -3.85
CA ALA A 164 -0.77 4.33 -5.30
C ALA A 164 -0.90 2.89 -5.81
N LYS A 165 -1.91 2.61 -6.62
CA LYS A 165 -2.20 1.26 -7.10
C LYS A 165 -2.60 1.24 -8.57
N HIS A 166 -2.42 0.14 -9.22
CA HIS A 166 -1.70 -1.09 -8.87
C HIS A 166 -0.39 -1.10 -9.65
N PHE A 167 0.72 -1.19 -8.97
CA PHE A 167 2.06 -1.05 -9.52
C PHE A 167 2.55 -2.41 -10.05
N ALA A 168 2.65 -2.66 -11.38
CA ALA A 168 2.38 -1.72 -12.45
C ALA A 168 1.73 -2.44 -13.66
N VAL A 169 1.29 -1.62 -14.63
CA VAL A 169 0.73 -2.09 -15.90
C VAL A 169 -0.53 -2.97 -15.73
N HIS A 170 -1.30 -2.72 -14.69
CA HIS A 170 -2.53 -3.47 -14.38
C HIS A 170 -3.73 -2.86 -15.10
N SER A 171 -4.11 -3.43 -16.23
CA SER A 171 -5.36 -3.17 -16.96
C SER A 171 -5.54 -4.15 -18.12
N GLY A 172 -5.21 -5.41 -17.89
CA GLY A 172 -5.47 -6.49 -18.84
C GLY A 172 -6.93 -6.97 -18.80
N PRO A 173 -7.30 -7.92 -19.66
CA PRO A 173 -8.64 -8.51 -19.66
C PRO A 173 -9.00 -9.06 -18.27
N GLU A 174 -10.21 -8.76 -17.81
CA GLU A 174 -10.66 -9.12 -16.45
C GLU A 174 -10.61 -10.62 -16.18
N SER A 175 -10.93 -11.43 -17.18
CA SER A 175 -10.89 -12.90 -17.07
C SER A 175 -9.48 -13.46 -16.79
N LEU A 176 -8.44 -12.68 -17.06
CA LEU A 176 -7.04 -13.06 -16.88
C LEU A 176 -6.38 -12.38 -15.68
N ARG A 177 -7.14 -11.76 -14.78
CA ARG A 177 -6.61 -10.96 -13.66
C ARG A 177 -5.45 -11.63 -12.92
N HIS A 178 -5.56 -12.92 -12.61
CA HIS A 178 -4.59 -13.68 -11.84
C HIS A 178 -3.52 -14.41 -12.66
N GLU A 179 -3.61 -14.35 -13.99
CA GLU A 179 -2.70 -15.09 -14.89
C GLU A 179 -1.93 -14.15 -15.82
N PHE A 180 -2.41 -12.92 -15.98
CA PHE A 180 -1.94 -11.99 -17.02
C PHE A 180 -0.46 -11.68 -16.88
N ASP A 181 0.25 -11.71 -18.02
CA ASP A 181 1.63 -11.23 -18.14
C ASP A 181 1.64 -10.05 -19.10
N ALA A 182 1.74 -8.85 -18.57
CA ALA A 182 1.77 -7.63 -19.36
C ALA A 182 3.11 -7.52 -20.10
N ARG A 183 3.07 -7.63 -21.41
CA ARG A 183 4.23 -7.42 -22.28
C ARG A 183 4.29 -5.95 -22.67
N VAL A 184 5.35 -5.28 -22.27
CA VAL A 184 5.49 -3.83 -22.41
C VAL A 184 6.92 -3.46 -22.76
N SER A 185 7.10 -2.53 -23.72
CA SER A 185 8.41 -1.99 -24.06
C SER A 185 8.92 -1.04 -22.96
N GLU A 186 10.24 -0.84 -22.89
CA GLU A 186 10.82 0.17 -21.99
C GLU A 186 10.25 1.55 -22.25
N LYS A 187 10.06 1.91 -23.53
CA LYS A 187 9.48 3.18 -23.93
C LYS A 187 8.06 3.35 -23.36
N ASP A 188 7.19 2.37 -23.57
CA ASP A 188 5.82 2.46 -23.07
C ASP A 188 5.77 2.48 -21.56
N MET A 189 6.66 1.73 -20.90
CA MET A 189 6.81 1.75 -19.47
C MET A 189 7.11 3.17 -18.95
N GLU A 190 8.13 3.83 -19.51
CA GLU A 190 8.58 5.15 -19.05
C GLU A 190 7.65 6.29 -19.50
N GLU A 191 6.97 6.17 -20.63
CA GLU A 191 6.13 7.25 -21.17
C GLU A 191 4.65 7.12 -20.77
N THR A 192 4.16 5.90 -20.50
CA THR A 192 2.73 5.65 -20.28
C THR A 192 2.44 5.11 -18.88
N TYR A 193 3.12 4.05 -18.43
CA TYR A 193 2.67 3.31 -17.25
C TYR A 193 3.31 3.75 -15.94
N LEU A 194 4.53 4.28 -15.96
CA LEU A 194 5.23 4.72 -14.75
C LEU A 194 5.08 6.21 -14.39
N PRO A 195 4.75 7.14 -15.30
CA PRO A 195 4.76 8.57 -14.97
C PRO A 195 3.88 8.95 -13.78
N ALA A 196 2.67 8.40 -13.67
CA ALA A 196 1.77 8.69 -12.54
C ALA A 196 2.33 8.17 -11.22
N PHE A 197 2.89 6.96 -11.18
CA PHE A 197 3.54 6.44 -9.98
C PHE A 197 4.73 7.30 -9.56
N LYS A 198 5.58 7.68 -10.51
CA LYS A 198 6.72 8.58 -10.25
C LYS A 198 6.26 9.92 -9.68
N ALA A 199 5.21 10.51 -10.24
CA ALA A 199 4.65 11.77 -9.77
C ALA A 199 4.08 11.63 -8.35
N LEU A 200 3.32 10.56 -8.06
CA LEU A 200 2.76 10.35 -6.73
C LEU A 200 3.85 10.12 -5.68
N VAL A 201 4.94 9.46 -6.03
CA VAL A 201 6.09 9.30 -5.11
C VAL A 201 6.79 10.63 -4.89
N LYS A 202 7.19 11.32 -5.97
CA LYS A 202 8.07 12.50 -5.87
C LYS A 202 7.34 13.77 -5.43
N GLU A 203 6.16 14.01 -5.96
CA GLU A 203 5.39 15.24 -5.72
C GLU A 203 4.28 15.03 -4.69
N GLY A 204 3.60 13.89 -4.73
CA GLY A 204 2.55 13.53 -3.76
C GLY A 204 3.07 13.01 -2.45
N ARG A 205 4.31 12.50 -2.40
CA ARG A 205 4.88 11.80 -1.24
C ARG A 205 3.97 10.72 -0.71
N VAL A 206 3.40 9.93 -1.62
CA VAL A 206 2.46 8.87 -1.28
C VAL A 206 3.09 7.87 -0.30
N GLU A 207 2.36 7.57 0.77
CA GLU A 207 2.86 6.72 1.87
C GLU A 207 2.87 5.24 1.50
N GLY A 208 1.94 4.79 0.67
CA GLY A 208 1.83 3.40 0.25
C GLY A 208 1.90 3.21 -1.26
N VAL A 209 2.41 2.06 -1.67
CA VAL A 209 2.32 1.56 -3.05
C VAL A 209 1.84 0.11 -3.00
N MET A 210 0.87 -0.24 -3.84
CA MET A 210 0.34 -1.59 -3.94
C MET A 210 0.80 -2.25 -5.24
N GLY A 211 1.43 -3.43 -5.12
CA GLY A 211 1.80 -4.25 -6.27
C GLY A 211 0.59 -4.89 -6.93
N ALA A 212 0.61 -4.95 -8.25
CA ALA A 212 -0.48 -5.51 -9.06
C ALA A 212 -0.51 -7.04 -9.03
N TYR A 213 -1.64 -7.63 -9.43
CA TYR A 213 -1.79 -9.08 -9.62
C TYR A 213 -0.91 -9.63 -10.74
N ASN A 214 -0.79 -8.87 -11.84
CA ASN A 214 -0.17 -9.34 -13.06
C ASN A 214 1.37 -9.41 -12.96
N ARG A 215 1.93 -10.20 -13.85
CA ARG A 215 3.34 -10.11 -14.20
C ARG A 215 3.58 -8.96 -15.16
N VAL A 216 4.80 -8.47 -15.17
CA VAL A 216 5.29 -7.52 -16.18
C VAL A 216 6.54 -8.12 -16.80
N ASN A 217 6.48 -8.41 -18.09
CA ASN A 217 7.56 -9.05 -18.83
C ASN A 217 8.10 -10.31 -18.14
N GLY A 218 7.20 -11.12 -17.58
CA GLY A 218 7.51 -12.39 -16.92
C GLY A 218 7.73 -12.31 -15.40
N GLU A 219 7.99 -11.13 -14.84
CA GLU A 219 8.17 -10.94 -13.39
C GLU A 219 6.86 -10.57 -12.71
N PRO A 220 6.50 -11.20 -11.57
CA PRO A 220 5.32 -10.77 -10.81
C PRO A 220 5.53 -9.37 -10.23
N SER A 221 4.54 -8.51 -10.35
CA SER A 221 4.64 -7.12 -9.90
C SER A 221 4.97 -6.99 -8.41
N CYS A 222 4.45 -7.90 -7.57
CA CYS A 222 4.73 -7.90 -6.13
C CYS A 222 6.12 -8.43 -5.76
N ALA A 223 6.93 -8.87 -6.72
CA ALA A 223 8.28 -9.38 -6.51
C ALA A 223 9.26 -8.98 -7.62
N SER A 224 8.97 -7.91 -8.35
CA SER A 224 9.85 -7.41 -9.39
C SER A 224 10.95 -6.52 -8.80
N GLU A 225 12.18 -6.98 -8.84
CA GLU A 225 13.33 -6.15 -8.42
C GLU A 225 13.49 -4.91 -9.31
N LYS A 226 13.15 -5.03 -10.59
CA LYS A 226 13.17 -3.90 -11.53
C LYS A 226 12.18 -2.81 -11.12
N LEU A 227 10.92 -3.16 -10.85
CA LEU A 227 9.91 -2.20 -10.39
C LEU A 227 10.27 -1.61 -9.03
N MET A 228 10.70 -2.43 -8.07
CA MET A 228 11.16 -1.96 -6.77
C MET A 228 12.38 -1.03 -6.89
N GLY A 229 13.28 -1.30 -7.85
CA GLY A 229 14.40 -0.43 -8.19
C GLY A 229 13.95 0.96 -8.61
N LYS A 230 12.90 1.06 -9.42
CA LYS A 230 12.30 2.35 -9.81
C LYS A 230 11.75 3.13 -8.60
N LEU A 231 11.04 2.48 -7.70
CA LEU A 231 10.55 3.12 -6.48
C LEU A 231 11.70 3.68 -5.63
N ARG A 232 12.77 2.92 -5.45
CA ARG A 232 13.98 3.39 -4.72
C ARG A 232 14.64 4.57 -5.42
N GLU A 233 14.79 4.53 -6.74
CA GLU A 233 15.33 5.63 -7.56
C GLU A 233 14.52 6.92 -7.38
N TRP A 234 13.20 6.82 -7.26
CA TRP A 234 12.33 7.97 -7.04
C TRP A 234 12.31 8.47 -5.60
N GLY A 235 12.93 7.75 -4.67
CA GLY A 235 13.00 8.11 -3.25
C GLY A 235 11.77 7.66 -2.45
N PHE A 236 11.07 6.61 -2.90
CA PHE A 236 9.98 6.02 -2.12
C PHE A 236 10.52 5.41 -0.81
N ASP A 237 9.95 5.83 0.30
CA ASP A 237 10.33 5.42 1.65
C ASP A 237 9.15 4.94 2.52
N GLY A 238 7.97 4.77 1.92
CA GLY A 238 6.77 4.27 2.58
C GLY A 238 6.71 2.73 2.67
N TYR A 239 5.49 2.18 2.76
CA TYR A 239 5.26 0.75 2.75
C TYR A 239 4.81 0.25 1.36
N PHE A 240 5.23 -0.96 1.02
CA PHE A 240 4.75 -1.66 -0.17
C PHE A 240 3.86 -2.82 0.26
N VAL A 241 2.64 -2.87 -0.28
CA VAL A 241 1.67 -3.93 0.01
C VAL A 241 1.34 -4.72 -1.26
N SER A 242 1.12 -6.02 -1.12
CA SER A 242 0.58 -6.84 -2.21
C SER A 242 -0.90 -6.54 -2.42
N ASP A 243 -1.38 -6.63 -3.66
CA ASP A 243 -2.81 -6.80 -3.87
C ASP A 243 -3.29 -8.10 -3.21
N CYS A 244 -4.58 -8.17 -2.90
CA CYS A 244 -5.11 -9.26 -2.07
C CYS A 244 -4.95 -10.61 -2.76
N TRP A 245 -4.23 -11.53 -2.11
CA TRP A 245 -3.82 -12.83 -2.61
C TRP A 245 -2.90 -12.84 -3.84
N ALA A 246 -2.34 -11.69 -4.25
CA ALA A 246 -1.44 -11.61 -5.40
C ALA A 246 -0.17 -12.46 -5.24
N ILE A 247 0.37 -12.56 -4.02
CA ILE A 247 1.57 -13.39 -3.77
C ILE A 247 1.24 -14.88 -3.91
N ARG A 248 0.02 -15.31 -3.55
CA ARG A 248 -0.42 -16.69 -3.78
C ARG A 248 -0.38 -17.07 -5.26
N ASP A 249 -0.66 -16.12 -6.15
CA ASP A 249 -0.66 -16.36 -7.59
C ASP A 249 0.70 -16.84 -8.10
N PHE A 250 1.81 -16.55 -7.42
CA PHE A 250 3.14 -17.00 -7.84
C PHE A 250 3.23 -18.52 -7.97
N HIS A 251 2.64 -19.28 -7.05
CA HIS A 251 2.64 -20.74 -7.09
C HIS A 251 1.34 -21.35 -7.61
N THR A 252 0.21 -20.64 -7.59
CA THR A 252 -1.08 -21.19 -8.03
C THR A 252 -1.35 -21.00 -9.51
N THR A 253 -1.10 -19.82 -10.06
CA THR A 253 -1.44 -19.47 -11.45
C THR A 253 -0.23 -19.07 -12.30
N HIS A 254 0.70 -18.25 -11.78
CA HIS A 254 1.91 -17.86 -12.50
C HIS A 254 2.89 -19.02 -12.67
N LYS A 255 2.91 -19.98 -11.74
CA LYS A 255 3.81 -21.14 -11.75
C LYS A 255 5.31 -20.76 -11.80
N ILE A 256 5.69 -19.72 -11.07
CA ILE A 256 7.08 -19.25 -10.96
C ILE A 256 7.75 -19.69 -9.67
N THR A 257 6.98 -20.16 -8.71
CA THR A 257 7.41 -20.82 -7.48
C THR A 257 6.59 -22.09 -7.29
N ASP A 258 7.07 -23.01 -6.45
CA ASP A 258 6.39 -24.28 -6.22
C ASP A 258 5.57 -24.29 -4.93
N THR A 259 5.97 -23.49 -3.93
CA THR A 259 5.39 -23.51 -2.58
C THR A 259 5.05 -22.10 -2.06
N ALA A 260 4.17 -22.04 -1.07
CA ALA A 260 3.82 -20.78 -0.41
C ALA A 260 5.03 -20.14 0.32
N PRO A 261 5.90 -20.87 1.04
CA PRO A 261 7.13 -20.29 1.60
C PRO A 261 8.05 -19.67 0.55
N GLN A 262 8.22 -20.30 -0.61
CA GLN A 262 9.00 -19.73 -1.72
C GLN A 262 8.38 -18.44 -2.25
N SER A 263 7.07 -18.39 -2.40
CA SER A 263 6.34 -17.17 -2.84
C SER A 263 6.49 -16.05 -1.83
N ALA A 264 6.31 -16.34 -0.55
CA ALA A 264 6.50 -15.37 0.54
C ALA A 264 7.93 -14.82 0.56
N ALA A 265 8.93 -15.71 0.43
CA ALA A 265 10.33 -15.32 0.40
C ALA A 265 10.66 -14.43 -0.81
N MET A 266 10.17 -14.78 -1.98
CA MET A 266 10.40 -14.02 -3.21
C MET A 266 9.84 -12.58 -3.09
N ALA A 267 8.61 -12.45 -2.61
CA ALA A 267 7.99 -11.14 -2.42
C ALA A 267 8.70 -10.29 -1.34
N LEU A 268 8.99 -10.89 -0.19
CA LEU A 268 9.65 -10.19 0.92
C LEU A 268 11.04 -9.69 0.54
N LYS A 269 11.85 -10.52 -0.09
CA LYS A 269 13.19 -10.14 -0.55
C LYS A 269 13.19 -9.04 -1.59
N ALA A 270 12.20 -9.01 -2.47
CA ALA A 270 12.04 -7.94 -3.45
C ALA A 270 11.62 -6.61 -2.82
N GLY A 271 10.99 -6.62 -1.64
CA GLY A 271 10.60 -5.41 -0.91
C GLY A 271 9.11 -5.27 -0.64
N CYS A 272 8.31 -6.34 -0.78
CA CYS A 272 6.90 -6.32 -0.39
C CYS A 272 6.80 -6.44 1.13
N ASP A 273 6.42 -5.36 1.80
CA ASP A 273 6.42 -5.25 3.26
C ASP A 273 5.19 -5.89 3.90
N VAL A 274 4.01 -5.64 3.34
CA VAL A 274 2.72 -6.10 3.88
C VAL A 274 2.00 -6.99 2.87
N ASN A 275 1.48 -8.11 3.34
CA ASN A 275 0.70 -9.03 2.53
C ASN A 275 -0.80 -8.89 2.81
N CYS A 276 -1.58 -8.54 1.78
CA CYS A 276 -3.01 -8.76 1.79
C CYS A 276 -3.29 -10.20 1.33
N GLY A 277 -3.79 -11.02 2.23
CA GLY A 277 -4.00 -12.45 2.01
C GLY A 277 -3.33 -13.29 3.09
N ASN A 278 -2.99 -14.52 2.76
CA ASN A 278 -2.51 -15.50 3.73
C ASN A 278 -1.11 -16.06 3.44
N THR A 279 -0.42 -15.61 2.39
CA THR A 279 0.88 -16.18 2.02
C THR A 279 1.96 -15.85 3.04
N TYR A 280 1.92 -14.69 3.70
CA TYR A 280 2.88 -14.32 4.76
C TYR A 280 2.68 -15.08 6.08
N LEU A 281 1.65 -15.90 6.21
CA LEU A 281 1.60 -16.92 7.27
C LEU A 281 2.76 -17.93 7.16
N HIS A 282 3.39 -18.03 6.00
CA HIS A 282 4.53 -18.91 5.71
C HIS A 282 5.91 -18.24 5.85
N ILE A 283 5.98 -17.01 6.38
CA ILE A 283 7.26 -16.28 6.54
C ILE A 283 8.23 -17.03 7.45
N LEU A 284 7.77 -17.56 8.57
CA LEU A 284 8.65 -18.31 9.49
C LEU A 284 9.10 -19.62 8.87
N ALA A 285 8.25 -20.33 8.13
CA ALA A 285 8.67 -21.51 7.36
C ALA A 285 9.74 -21.15 6.31
N ALA A 286 9.57 -20.02 5.61
CA ALA A 286 10.59 -19.53 4.67
C ALA A 286 11.93 -19.23 5.36
N LEU A 287 11.90 -18.70 6.59
CA LEU A 287 13.09 -18.48 7.40
C LEU A 287 13.77 -19.80 7.80
N GLU A 288 13.00 -20.78 8.27
CA GLU A 288 13.49 -22.12 8.63
C GLU A 288 14.09 -22.87 7.43
N GLU A 289 13.52 -22.70 6.25
CA GLU A 289 14.04 -23.24 4.98
C GLU A 289 15.28 -22.48 4.45
N GLY A 290 15.69 -21.39 5.12
CA GLY A 290 16.85 -20.59 4.71
C GLY A 290 16.61 -19.74 3.45
N LEU A 291 15.35 -19.51 3.06
CA LEU A 291 14.99 -18.74 1.88
C LEU A 291 15.09 -17.22 2.11
N ILE A 292 14.95 -16.78 3.36
CA ILE A 292 15.07 -15.40 3.83
C ILE A 292 15.90 -15.32 5.10
N THR A 293 16.24 -14.11 5.50
CA THR A 293 16.96 -13.82 6.74
C THR A 293 16.08 -13.10 7.74
N LYS A 294 16.47 -13.09 9.02
CA LYS A 294 15.82 -12.25 10.04
C LYS A 294 15.87 -10.75 9.68
N GLN A 295 16.93 -10.33 8.99
CA GLN A 295 17.06 -8.95 8.54
C GLN A 295 16.00 -8.57 7.48
N ASP A 296 15.62 -9.50 6.60
CA ASP A 296 14.54 -9.25 5.61
C ASP A 296 13.22 -8.99 6.33
N ILE A 297 12.90 -9.80 7.34
CA ILE A 297 11.68 -9.62 8.17
C ILE A 297 11.75 -8.29 8.92
N ARG A 298 12.87 -7.99 9.56
CA ARG A 298 13.07 -6.74 10.31
C ARG A 298 12.90 -5.51 9.42
N THR A 299 13.46 -5.51 8.23
CA THR A 299 13.37 -4.39 7.29
C THR A 299 11.91 -4.11 6.90
N ALA A 300 11.15 -5.12 6.53
CA ALA A 300 9.73 -4.98 6.21
C ALA A 300 8.91 -4.49 7.43
N CYS A 301 9.21 -5.03 8.62
CA CYS A 301 8.57 -4.61 9.87
C CYS A 301 8.81 -3.11 10.16
N ILE A 302 10.02 -2.61 9.94
CA ILE A 302 10.33 -1.18 10.11
C ILE A 302 9.48 -0.31 9.19
N HIS A 303 9.34 -0.69 7.91
CA HIS A 303 8.52 0.07 6.96
C HIS A 303 7.05 0.10 7.39
N ALA A 304 6.50 -1.03 7.81
CA ALA A 304 5.13 -1.11 8.32
C ALA A 304 4.93 -0.26 9.60
N LEU A 305 5.82 -0.38 10.58
CA LEU A 305 5.75 0.38 11.83
C LEU A 305 5.95 1.88 11.60
N ARG A 306 6.82 2.29 10.67
CA ARG A 306 7.02 3.70 10.31
C ARG A 306 5.71 4.36 9.87
N THR A 307 4.95 3.72 9.00
CA THR A 307 3.65 4.25 8.56
C THR A 307 2.68 4.38 9.72
N ARG A 308 2.62 3.40 10.60
CA ARG A 308 1.75 3.45 11.80
C ARG A 308 2.14 4.59 12.75
N ILE A 309 3.44 4.84 12.92
CA ILE A 309 3.94 5.98 13.70
C ILE A 309 3.55 7.31 13.02
N ARG A 310 3.71 7.41 11.70
CA ARG A 310 3.29 8.61 10.94
C ARG A 310 1.79 8.87 10.99
N LEU A 311 0.99 7.85 11.22
CA LEU A 311 -0.46 7.97 11.46
C LEU A 311 -0.82 8.36 12.90
N GLY A 312 0.17 8.48 13.79
CA GLY A 312 -0.02 8.84 15.19
C GLY A 312 -0.40 7.69 16.11
N GLN A 313 -0.37 6.44 15.65
CA GLN A 313 -0.89 5.29 16.41
C GLN A 313 -0.01 4.89 17.62
N LEU A 314 1.22 5.35 17.69
CA LEU A 314 2.13 5.12 18.82
C LEU A 314 2.07 6.26 19.86
N ASP A 315 1.46 7.36 19.52
CA ASP A 315 1.41 8.57 20.31
C ASP A 315 -0.03 8.79 20.81
N ASP A 316 -0.17 9.27 22.05
CA ASP A 316 -1.47 9.67 22.60
C ASP A 316 -1.95 10.94 21.87
N ASN A 317 -2.87 10.79 20.94
CA ASN A 317 -3.51 11.87 20.18
C ASN A 317 -5.02 11.71 20.19
#